data_00ee070b69ee3ecbe91ff8c990c04a8e
#
_entry.id   00ee070b69ee3ecbe91ff8c990c04a8e
#
_cell.length_a   1.000
_cell.length_b   1.000
_cell.length_c   1.000
_cell.angle_alpha   90.00
_cell.angle_beta   90.00
_cell.angle_gamma   90.00
#
_symmetry.space_group_name_H-M   'P 1'
#
loop_
_entity.id
_entity.type
_entity.pdbx_description
1 polymer ?
#
loop_
_entity_poly.entity_id
_entity_poly.type
_entity_poly.pdbx_seq_one_letter_code
_entity_poly.pdbx_strand_id
1 'polypeptide(L)'
;MKDSDYIPPQVWQWTGEKTDLNQPTSGSRYEHKLPVGKHPLQLYSLATPNGQKVTILLEELLALGHVGAEYDAWLIKIGEGQQFGSGFVEINPNSKIPALVDHSQNPPLRVFESGSILLYLAEKFKAFIPTNITARTECLNWLFWQMGSAPYIGGGLGHFYAYAPVKIEYAINRFAMETKRLLDVLDQHLAKHEYLAGQEYSIADIAAFPWYGSVVKGWVYNADEFLSVDQYKHVQRWADAILARPAVQRGRMVNRTFGDLASQLHERHDASDFETKTQDKLQ
;
A
#
# COMPACT_ATOMS: atom_id res chain seq x y z
N MET A 1 30.82 -12.36 15.52
CA MET A 1 29.89 -13.48 15.19
C MET A 1 30.64 -14.46 14.29
N LYS A 2 30.63 -15.74 14.62
CA LYS A 2 31.11 -16.77 13.71
C LYS A 2 30.19 -16.79 12.49
N ASP A 3 30.77 -16.83 11.30
CA ASP A 3 30.03 -17.04 10.06
C ASP A 3 29.07 -18.21 10.24
N SER A 4 27.85 -18.06 9.74
CA SER A 4 26.92 -19.19 9.70
C SER A 4 27.55 -20.28 8.86
N ASP A 5 27.55 -21.51 9.32
CA ASP A 5 28.04 -22.68 8.58
C ASP A 5 27.18 -22.98 7.30
N TYR A 6 26.31 -22.06 6.92
CA TYR A 6 25.45 -22.19 5.76
C TYR A 6 26.24 -21.96 4.47
N ILE A 7 26.37 -23.04 3.71
CA ILE A 7 26.94 -23.02 2.35
C ILE A 7 25.76 -23.05 1.38
N PRO A 8 25.56 -22.01 0.56
CA PRO A 8 24.48 -22.00 -0.42
C PRO A 8 24.66 -23.17 -1.41
N PRO A 9 23.59 -23.91 -1.74
CA PRO A 9 23.65 -24.95 -2.75
C PRO A 9 23.92 -24.33 -4.13
N GLN A 10 24.51 -25.12 -5.02
CA GLN A 10 24.73 -24.69 -6.41
C GLN A 10 23.41 -24.38 -7.13
N VAL A 11 22.37 -25.14 -6.83
CA VAL A 11 21.01 -24.94 -7.34
C VAL A 11 20.05 -24.90 -6.15
N TRP A 12 19.36 -23.78 -5.99
CA TRP A 12 18.36 -23.63 -4.94
C TRP A 12 17.13 -24.51 -5.22
N GLN A 13 16.63 -25.18 -4.21
CA GLN A 13 15.43 -26.01 -4.27
C GLN A 13 14.45 -25.54 -3.18
N TRP A 14 13.17 -25.42 -3.57
CA TRP A 14 12.11 -25.12 -2.62
C TRP A 14 11.79 -26.35 -1.79
N THR A 15 11.78 -26.19 -0.47
CA THR A 15 11.51 -27.25 0.50
C THR A 15 10.19 -27.09 1.23
N GLY A 16 9.36 -26.09 0.84
CA GLY A 16 8.06 -25.83 1.43
C GLY A 16 6.97 -26.80 0.94
N GLU A 17 5.77 -26.62 1.48
CA GLU A 17 4.60 -27.41 1.13
C GLU A 17 3.70 -26.71 0.12
N LYS A 18 2.91 -27.46 -0.66
CA LYS A 18 1.95 -26.89 -1.64
C LYS A 18 0.88 -26.01 -0.99
N THR A 19 0.65 -26.16 0.31
CA THR A 19 -0.26 -25.34 1.12
C THR A 19 0.33 -24.00 1.54
N ASP A 20 1.66 -23.82 1.44
CA ASP A 20 2.30 -22.59 1.82
C ASP A 20 1.79 -21.41 0.96
N LEU A 21 1.56 -20.27 1.61
CA LEU A 21 1.16 -19.04 0.91
C LEU A 21 2.26 -18.55 -0.03
N ASN A 22 3.52 -18.67 0.38
CA ASN A 22 4.68 -18.29 -0.42
C ASN A 22 5.24 -19.50 -1.17
N GLN A 23 5.17 -19.46 -2.50
CA GLN A 23 5.67 -20.52 -3.39
C GLN A 23 6.48 -19.90 -4.52
N PRO A 24 7.44 -20.64 -5.11
CA PRO A 24 8.24 -20.14 -6.23
C PRO A 24 7.51 -20.16 -7.58
N THR A 25 6.24 -20.56 -7.59
CA THR A 25 5.40 -20.64 -8.80
C THR A 25 4.29 -19.62 -8.76
N SER A 26 3.97 -19.04 -9.90
CA SER A 26 2.81 -18.15 -10.10
C SER A 26 1.58 -18.91 -10.64
N GLY A 27 0.45 -18.22 -10.77
CA GLY A 27 -0.78 -18.76 -11.30
C GLY A 27 -1.85 -19.05 -10.26
N SER A 28 -3.05 -19.38 -10.72
CA SER A 28 -4.18 -19.69 -9.85
C SER A 28 -4.02 -21.05 -9.17
N ARG A 29 -4.52 -21.13 -7.94
CA ARG A 29 -4.49 -22.37 -7.14
C ARG A 29 -5.87 -23.01 -7.02
N TYR A 30 -6.94 -22.26 -7.28
CA TYR A 30 -8.32 -22.73 -7.24
C TYR A 30 -9.23 -21.81 -8.05
N GLU A 31 -10.38 -22.34 -8.46
CA GLU A 31 -11.39 -21.57 -9.19
C GLU A 31 -12.16 -20.67 -8.22
N HIS A 32 -12.17 -19.37 -8.51
CA HIS A 32 -12.93 -18.38 -7.77
C HIS A 32 -13.20 -17.16 -8.63
N LYS A 33 -14.48 -16.78 -8.76
CA LYS A 33 -14.90 -15.57 -9.45
C LYS A 33 -14.90 -14.38 -8.48
N LEU A 34 -14.39 -13.26 -8.93
CA LEU A 34 -14.47 -12.03 -8.15
C LEU A 34 -15.90 -11.45 -8.20
N PRO A 35 -16.39 -10.90 -7.08
CA PRO A 35 -17.64 -10.15 -7.07
C PRO A 35 -17.50 -8.86 -7.88
N VAL A 36 -18.60 -8.38 -8.44
CA VAL A 36 -18.71 -7.10 -9.15
C VAL A 36 -19.90 -6.34 -8.58
N GLY A 37 -19.70 -5.12 -8.16
CA GLY A 37 -20.73 -4.27 -7.57
C GLY A 37 -21.34 -3.30 -8.58
N LYS A 38 -21.90 -2.20 -8.07
CA LYS A 38 -22.67 -1.24 -8.87
C LYS A 38 -21.82 -0.16 -9.56
N HIS A 39 -20.62 0.11 -9.04
CA HIS A 39 -19.77 1.19 -9.55
C HIS A 39 -18.84 0.70 -10.66
N PRO A 40 -18.44 1.58 -11.60
CA PRO A 40 -17.48 1.20 -12.63
C PRO A 40 -16.11 0.80 -12.11
N LEU A 41 -15.64 1.42 -11.01
CA LEU A 41 -14.35 1.11 -10.39
C LEU A 41 -14.53 -0.02 -9.37
N GLN A 42 -13.92 -1.16 -9.64
CA GLN A 42 -13.95 -2.34 -8.78
C GLN A 42 -12.54 -2.54 -8.19
N LEU A 43 -12.38 -2.28 -6.90
CA LEU A 43 -11.12 -2.43 -6.18
C LEU A 43 -11.15 -3.74 -5.38
N TYR A 44 -10.11 -4.54 -5.51
CA TYR A 44 -9.89 -5.78 -4.75
C TYR A 44 -8.63 -5.60 -3.89
N SER A 45 -8.80 -5.47 -2.58
CA SER A 45 -7.73 -4.97 -1.72
C SER A 45 -7.81 -5.46 -0.27
N LEU A 46 -6.82 -5.08 0.51
CA LEU A 46 -6.74 -5.16 1.97
C LEU A 46 -6.00 -3.89 2.43
N ALA A 47 -6.33 -3.35 3.60
CA ALA A 47 -5.73 -2.12 4.15
C ALA A 47 -4.28 -2.30 4.62
N THR A 48 -3.46 -3.00 3.82
CA THR A 48 -2.00 -2.92 3.94
C THR A 48 -1.52 -1.54 3.47
N PRO A 49 -0.29 -1.14 3.73
CA PRO A 49 0.23 0.12 3.19
C PRO A 49 0.02 0.29 1.67
N ASN A 50 0.10 -0.79 0.88
CA ASN A 50 -0.14 -0.70 -0.56
C ASN A 50 -1.63 -0.54 -0.91
N GLY A 51 -2.53 -1.21 -0.20
CA GLY A 51 -3.97 -1.05 -0.39
C GLY A 51 -4.45 0.34 -0.03
N GLN A 52 -3.97 0.89 1.09
CA GLN A 52 -4.32 2.23 1.56
C GLN A 52 -3.98 3.34 0.55
N LYS A 53 -2.94 3.18 -0.28
CA LYS A 53 -2.63 4.15 -1.34
C LYS A 53 -3.84 4.40 -2.23
N VAL A 54 -4.47 3.32 -2.70
CA VAL A 54 -5.57 3.39 -3.67
C VAL A 54 -6.85 3.91 -3.02
N THR A 55 -7.19 3.43 -1.83
CA THR A 55 -8.38 3.89 -1.12
C THR A 55 -8.27 5.35 -0.68
N ILE A 56 -7.07 5.81 -0.29
CA ILE A 56 -6.82 7.23 0.00
C ILE A 56 -7.03 8.06 -1.26
N LEU A 57 -6.46 7.70 -2.41
CA LEU A 57 -6.64 8.48 -3.63
C LEU A 57 -8.10 8.53 -4.06
N LEU A 58 -8.83 7.43 -4.00
CA LEU A 58 -10.26 7.40 -4.36
C LEU A 58 -11.09 8.32 -3.45
N GLU A 59 -10.86 8.27 -2.14
CA GLU A 59 -11.55 9.18 -1.19
C GLU A 59 -11.14 10.66 -1.39
N GLU A 60 -9.89 10.95 -1.75
CA GLU A 60 -9.43 12.30 -2.10
C GLU A 60 -10.09 12.80 -3.39
N LEU A 61 -10.24 11.94 -4.40
CA LEU A 61 -10.95 12.29 -5.64
C LEU A 61 -12.43 12.59 -5.38
N LEU A 62 -13.08 11.79 -4.55
CA LEU A 62 -14.48 12.03 -4.14
C LEU A 62 -14.61 13.33 -3.35
N ALA A 63 -13.66 13.64 -2.46
CA ALA A 63 -13.64 14.89 -1.71
C ALA A 63 -13.44 16.13 -2.61
N LEU A 64 -12.80 15.99 -3.77
CA LEU A 64 -12.72 17.03 -4.81
C LEU A 64 -13.98 17.12 -5.68
N GLY A 65 -14.99 16.26 -5.47
CA GLY A 65 -16.24 16.25 -6.24
C GLY A 65 -16.21 15.41 -7.52
N HIS A 66 -15.20 14.56 -7.72
CA HIS A 66 -15.15 13.64 -8.85
C HIS A 66 -16.11 12.46 -8.62
N VAL A 67 -17.41 12.64 -8.84
CA VAL A 67 -18.43 11.59 -8.64
C VAL A 67 -18.17 10.32 -9.46
N GLY A 68 -17.46 10.40 -10.57
CA GLY A 68 -17.02 9.24 -11.35
C GLY A 68 -15.94 8.40 -10.70
N ALA A 69 -15.39 8.84 -9.55
CA ALA A 69 -14.44 8.08 -8.73
C ALA A 69 -15.13 7.17 -7.69
N GLU A 70 -16.48 7.10 -7.67
CA GLU A 70 -17.20 6.13 -6.84
C GLU A 70 -16.78 4.70 -7.19
N TYR A 71 -16.63 3.88 -6.16
CA TYR A 71 -16.02 2.57 -6.28
C TYR A 71 -16.64 1.54 -5.33
N ASP A 72 -16.54 0.28 -5.72
CA ASP A 72 -16.74 -0.86 -4.84
C ASP A 72 -15.38 -1.38 -4.38
N ALA A 73 -15.18 -1.53 -3.08
CA ALA A 73 -13.96 -2.08 -2.50
C ALA A 73 -14.25 -3.43 -1.84
N TRP A 74 -13.72 -4.48 -2.44
CA TRP A 74 -13.87 -5.87 -2.01
C TRP A 74 -12.67 -6.30 -1.16
N LEU A 75 -12.96 -6.90 -0.01
CA LEU A 75 -11.92 -7.39 0.88
C LEU A 75 -11.28 -8.68 0.33
N ILE A 76 -9.96 -8.69 0.18
CA ILE A 76 -9.18 -9.87 -0.16
C ILE A 76 -8.38 -10.31 1.06
N LYS A 77 -8.76 -11.43 1.67
CA LYS A 77 -8.10 -11.99 2.84
C LYS A 77 -6.83 -12.76 2.43
N ILE A 78 -5.71 -12.05 2.35
CA ILE A 78 -4.44 -12.63 1.88
C ILE A 78 -3.92 -13.76 2.76
N GLY A 79 -4.23 -13.74 4.07
CA GLY A 79 -3.90 -14.83 4.99
C GLY A 79 -4.65 -16.14 4.71
N GLU A 80 -5.81 -16.06 4.03
CA GLU A 80 -6.60 -17.19 3.57
C GLU A 80 -6.26 -17.62 2.12
N GLY A 81 -5.31 -16.93 1.47
CA GLY A 81 -4.88 -17.23 0.11
C GLY A 81 -5.84 -16.77 -1.00
N GLN A 82 -6.78 -15.85 -0.71
CA GLN A 82 -7.80 -15.41 -1.69
C GLN A 82 -7.20 -14.75 -2.94
N GLN A 83 -5.99 -14.17 -2.83
CA GLN A 83 -5.24 -13.62 -3.96
C GLN A 83 -4.79 -14.66 -4.99
N PHE A 84 -4.93 -15.95 -4.69
CA PHE A 84 -4.59 -17.06 -5.59
C PHE A 84 -5.81 -17.70 -6.28
N GLY A 85 -7.00 -17.13 -6.10
CA GLY A 85 -8.19 -17.51 -6.86
C GLY A 85 -8.06 -17.10 -8.32
N SER A 86 -8.65 -17.90 -9.26
CA SER A 86 -8.51 -17.69 -10.71
C SER A 86 -8.91 -16.27 -11.14
N GLY A 87 -10.03 -15.75 -10.65
CA GLY A 87 -10.48 -14.40 -11.00
C GLY A 87 -9.53 -13.29 -10.53
N PHE A 88 -8.87 -13.45 -9.35
CA PHE A 88 -7.88 -12.47 -8.92
C PHE A 88 -6.60 -12.56 -9.75
N VAL A 89 -6.13 -13.77 -10.05
CA VAL A 89 -4.94 -13.99 -10.90
C VAL A 89 -5.14 -13.45 -12.32
N GLU A 90 -6.36 -13.53 -12.86
CA GLU A 90 -6.72 -12.97 -14.16
C GLU A 90 -6.50 -11.44 -14.19
N ILE A 91 -6.88 -10.73 -13.16
CA ILE A 91 -6.71 -9.28 -13.09
C ILE A 91 -5.31 -8.86 -12.61
N ASN A 92 -4.65 -9.69 -11.79
CA ASN A 92 -3.27 -9.46 -11.36
C ASN A 92 -2.45 -10.77 -11.35
N PRO A 93 -1.65 -11.03 -12.38
CA PRO A 93 -0.84 -12.25 -12.47
C PRO A 93 0.24 -12.36 -11.39
N ASN A 94 0.57 -11.25 -10.69
CA ASN A 94 1.50 -11.24 -9.57
C ASN A 94 0.83 -11.72 -8.25
N SER A 95 -0.49 -11.90 -8.22
CA SER A 95 -1.25 -12.35 -7.04
C SER A 95 -0.98 -11.51 -5.79
N LYS A 96 -0.89 -10.18 -5.96
CA LYS A 96 -0.70 -9.19 -4.89
C LYS A 96 -1.81 -8.14 -4.92
N ILE A 97 -2.33 -7.79 -3.74
CA ILE A 97 -3.23 -6.64 -3.59
C ILE A 97 -2.41 -5.33 -3.58
N PRO A 98 -3.02 -4.22 -3.99
CA PRO A 98 -4.34 -4.05 -4.61
C PRO A 98 -4.37 -4.38 -6.11
N ALA A 99 -5.57 -4.65 -6.62
CA ALA A 99 -5.87 -4.69 -8.05
C ALA A 99 -7.19 -3.94 -8.32
N LEU A 100 -7.27 -3.28 -9.47
CA LEU A 100 -8.42 -2.48 -9.90
C LEU A 100 -8.92 -2.96 -11.25
N VAL A 101 -10.24 -3.01 -11.43
CA VAL A 101 -10.88 -3.16 -12.75
C VAL A 101 -11.77 -1.94 -13.01
N ASP A 102 -11.57 -1.28 -14.12
CA ASP A 102 -12.40 -0.16 -14.56
C ASP A 102 -13.38 -0.60 -15.65
N HIS A 103 -14.64 -0.79 -15.29
CA HIS A 103 -15.74 -1.17 -16.17
C HIS A 103 -16.30 0.01 -16.99
N SER A 104 -15.82 1.25 -16.80
CA SER A 104 -16.17 2.35 -17.69
C SER A 104 -15.46 2.26 -19.04
N GLN A 105 -14.50 1.37 -19.18
CA GLN A 105 -13.80 1.05 -20.42
C GLN A 105 -14.46 -0.16 -21.12
N ASN A 106 -14.31 -0.23 -22.43
CA ASN A 106 -14.81 -1.37 -23.22
C ASN A 106 -13.71 -1.88 -24.16
N PRO A 107 -13.14 -3.08 -23.92
CA PRO A 107 -13.41 -3.98 -22.79
C PRO A 107 -12.98 -3.38 -21.43
N PRO A 108 -13.46 -3.92 -20.29
CA PRO A 108 -13.02 -3.49 -18.97
C PRO A 108 -11.50 -3.51 -18.83
N LEU A 109 -10.95 -2.45 -18.23
CA LEU A 109 -9.51 -2.29 -18.08
C LEU A 109 -9.06 -2.77 -16.70
N ARG A 110 -8.19 -3.78 -16.66
CA ARG A 110 -7.51 -4.17 -15.43
C ARG A 110 -6.29 -3.30 -15.20
N VAL A 111 -6.07 -2.87 -13.96
CA VAL A 111 -4.88 -2.14 -13.52
C VAL A 111 -4.34 -2.79 -12.24
N PHE A 112 -3.09 -3.20 -12.25
CA PHE A 112 -2.41 -3.75 -11.08
C PHE A 112 -1.10 -3.00 -10.84
N GLU A 113 -0.43 -3.26 -9.71
CA GLU A 113 0.61 -2.44 -9.07
C GLU A 113 0.05 -1.12 -8.50
N SER A 114 0.23 -0.92 -7.19
CA SER A 114 -0.38 0.24 -6.51
C SER A 114 0.04 1.58 -7.11
N GLY A 115 1.29 1.72 -7.54
CA GLY A 115 1.77 2.94 -8.22
C GLY A 115 1.14 3.15 -9.60
N SER A 116 0.92 2.07 -10.37
CA SER A 116 0.22 2.13 -11.65
C SER A 116 -1.25 2.51 -11.48
N ILE A 117 -1.92 1.99 -10.45
CA ILE A 117 -3.31 2.35 -10.11
C ILE A 117 -3.40 3.84 -9.76
N LEU A 118 -2.47 4.34 -8.91
CA LEU A 118 -2.42 5.76 -8.58
C LEU A 118 -2.25 6.64 -9.82
N LEU A 119 -1.29 6.31 -10.69
CA LEU A 119 -1.04 7.06 -11.91
C LEU A 119 -2.25 7.04 -12.83
N TYR A 120 -2.84 5.86 -13.06
CA TYR A 120 -4.04 5.70 -13.88
C TYR A 120 -5.21 6.57 -13.40
N LEU A 121 -5.53 6.52 -12.10
CA LEU A 121 -6.63 7.30 -11.53
C LEU A 121 -6.32 8.80 -11.56
N ALA A 122 -5.10 9.21 -11.25
CA ALA A 122 -4.71 10.62 -11.31
C ALA A 122 -4.81 11.21 -12.73
N GLU A 123 -4.44 10.44 -13.75
CA GLU A 123 -4.58 10.84 -15.16
C GLU A 123 -6.04 10.84 -15.62
N LYS A 124 -6.80 9.79 -15.26
CA LYS A 124 -8.23 9.69 -15.59
C LYS A 124 -9.03 10.88 -15.07
N PHE A 125 -8.77 11.30 -13.83
CA PHE A 125 -9.48 12.39 -13.17
C PHE A 125 -8.75 13.73 -13.23
N LYS A 126 -7.53 13.80 -13.80
CA LYS A 126 -6.68 14.99 -13.92
C LYS A 126 -6.46 15.70 -12.57
N ALA A 127 -6.24 14.91 -11.51
CA ALA A 127 -6.07 15.40 -10.14
C ALA A 127 -4.88 14.72 -9.47
N PHE A 128 -4.25 15.40 -8.51
CA PHE A 128 -3.10 14.93 -7.73
C PHE A 128 -1.86 14.60 -8.55
N ILE A 129 -1.77 15.08 -9.79
CA ILE A 129 -0.61 14.95 -10.65
C ILE A 129 -0.40 16.27 -11.38
N PRO A 130 0.80 16.87 -11.31
CA PRO A 130 1.08 18.11 -12.03
C PRO A 130 0.98 17.96 -13.56
N THR A 131 0.52 18.99 -14.23
CA THR A 131 0.45 19.03 -15.71
C THR A 131 1.73 19.58 -16.34
N ASN A 132 2.45 20.48 -15.65
CA ASN A 132 3.74 20.98 -16.10
C ASN A 132 4.77 19.83 -16.10
N ILE A 133 5.53 19.69 -17.18
CA ILE A 133 6.45 18.57 -17.39
C ILE A 133 7.49 18.43 -16.29
N THR A 134 8.05 19.53 -15.81
CA THR A 134 9.08 19.52 -14.75
C THR A 134 8.51 19.03 -13.42
N ALA A 135 7.40 19.62 -12.98
CA ALA A 135 6.73 19.23 -11.75
C ALA A 135 6.16 17.81 -11.82
N ARG A 136 5.64 17.42 -13.01
CA ARG A 136 5.19 16.04 -13.26
C ARG A 136 6.34 15.05 -13.16
N THR A 137 7.49 15.36 -13.74
CA THR A 137 8.67 14.49 -13.67
C THR A 137 9.12 14.33 -12.23
N GLU A 138 9.13 15.41 -11.44
CA GLU A 138 9.46 15.33 -10.01
C GLU A 138 8.47 14.46 -9.24
N CYS A 139 7.18 14.60 -9.48
CA CYS A 139 6.15 13.75 -8.91
C CYS A 139 6.36 12.27 -9.24
N LEU A 140 6.70 11.95 -10.49
CA LEU A 140 6.97 10.58 -10.93
C LEU A 140 8.30 10.04 -10.37
N ASN A 141 9.34 10.86 -10.22
CA ASN A 141 10.58 10.47 -9.55
C ASN A 141 10.30 9.93 -8.15
N TRP A 142 9.52 10.65 -7.36
CA TRP A 142 9.15 10.24 -6.00
C TRP A 142 8.17 9.07 -5.97
N LEU A 143 7.23 9.01 -6.91
CA LEU A 143 6.35 7.84 -7.04
C LEU A 143 7.16 6.57 -7.31
N PHE A 144 8.07 6.57 -8.28
CA PHE A 144 8.89 5.41 -8.62
C PHE A 144 9.94 5.11 -7.55
N TRP A 145 10.51 6.14 -6.92
CA TRP A 145 11.38 5.95 -5.76
C TRP A 145 10.67 5.17 -4.65
N GLN A 146 9.42 5.54 -4.35
CA GLN A 146 8.64 4.84 -3.34
C GLN A 146 8.36 3.39 -3.75
N MET A 147 8.00 3.14 -5.00
CA MET A 147 7.73 1.78 -5.49
C MET A 147 8.98 0.89 -5.42
N GLY A 148 10.15 1.44 -5.70
CA GLY A 148 11.43 0.72 -5.60
C GLY A 148 11.96 0.56 -4.17
N SER A 149 11.57 1.41 -3.23
CA SER A 149 12.11 1.43 -1.86
C SER A 149 11.22 0.75 -0.81
N ALA A 150 9.90 0.73 -1.00
CA ALA A 150 8.97 0.08 -0.06
C ALA A 150 9.28 -1.40 0.21
N PRO A 151 9.77 -2.21 -0.75
CA PRO A 151 10.16 -3.59 -0.48
C PRO A 151 11.23 -3.75 0.60
N TYR A 152 12.14 -2.78 0.77
CA TYR A 152 13.13 -2.82 1.86
C TYR A 152 12.48 -2.67 3.23
N ILE A 153 11.39 -1.90 3.33
CA ILE A 153 10.62 -1.76 4.56
C ILE A 153 9.75 -3.00 4.77
N GLY A 154 8.91 -3.36 3.80
CA GLY A 154 7.93 -4.44 3.94
C GLY A 154 8.56 -5.83 3.91
N GLY A 155 9.21 -6.17 2.80
CA GLY A 155 9.83 -7.48 2.59
C GLY A 155 11.17 -7.64 3.29
N GLY A 156 11.86 -6.54 3.58
CA GLY A 156 13.13 -6.53 4.30
C GLY A 156 12.94 -6.39 5.81
N LEU A 157 12.85 -5.15 6.30
CA LEU A 157 12.74 -4.89 7.76
C LEU A 157 11.55 -5.61 8.37
N GLY A 158 10.35 -5.44 7.82
CA GLY A 158 9.13 -6.04 8.37
C GLY A 158 9.22 -7.55 8.45
N HIS A 159 9.75 -8.20 7.41
CA HIS A 159 9.94 -9.64 7.43
C HIS A 159 10.91 -10.08 8.53
N PHE A 160 12.14 -9.58 8.52
CA PHE A 160 13.19 -10.08 9.43
C PHE A 160 13.05 -9.56 10.86
N TYR A 161 12.56 -8.34 11.05
CA TYR A 161 12.38 -7.76 12.39
C TYR A 161 11.09 -8.24 13.06
N ALA A 162 9.95 -8.28 12.35
CA ALA A 162 8.66 -8.60 12.95
C ALA A 162 8.20 -10.04 12.70
N TYR A 163 8.24 -10.55 11.48
CA TYR A 163 7.51 -11.76 11.09
C TYR A 163 8.35 -13.03 11.04
N ALA A 164 9.66 -12.95 10.75
CA ALA A 164 10.50 -14.14 10.66
C ALA A 164 10.53 -14.92 11.99
N PRO A 165 10.37 -16.24 11.94
CA PRO A 165 10.38 -17.09 13.14
C PRO A 165 11.76 -17.13 13.80
N VAL A 166 12.81 -16.85 13.04
CA VAL A 166 14.20 -16.77 13.50
C VAL A 166 14.73 -15.37 13.31
N LYS A 167 15.30 -14.78 14.36
CA LYS A 167 15.94 -13.47 14.30
C LYS A 167 17.37 -13.60 13.78
N ILE A 168 17.64 -13.01 12.62
CA ILE A 168 18.96 -12.99 11.98
C ILE A 168 19.50 -11.57 12.08
N GLU A 169 20.43 -11.36 13.02
CA GLU A 169 20.99 -10.04 13.35
C GLU A 169 21.49 -9.29 12.10
N TYR A 170 22.27 -9.96 11.25
CA TYR A 170 22.80 -9.34 10.02
C TYR A 170 21.68 -8.83 9.10
N ALA A 171 20.63 -9.63 8.88
CA ALA A 171 19.50 -9.25 8.03
C ALA A 171 18.72 -8.07 8.63
N ILE A 172 18.43 -8.12 9.94
CA ILE A 172 17.74 -7.05 10.65
C ILE A 172 18.55 -5.75 10.54
N ASN A 173 19.83 -5.79 10.85
CA ASN A 173 20.71 -4.61 10.81
C ASN A 173 20.84 -4.04 9.38
N ARG A 174 20.96 -4.92 8.37
CA ARG A 174 21.05 -4.50 6.96
C ARG A 174 19.79 -3.73 6.51
N PHE A 175 18.59 -4.23 6.86
CA PHE A 175 17.34 -3.59 6.48
C PHE A 175 16.95 -2.40 7.39
N ALA A 176 17.34 -2.41 8.65
CA ALA A 176 17.21 -1.25 9.53
C ALA A 176 18.06 -0.07 9.02
N MET A 177 19.31 -0.32 8.65
CA MET A 177 20.19 0.68 8.07
C MET A 177 19.60 1.28 6.78
N GLU A 178 19.08 0.43 5.88
CA GLU A 178 18.47 0.91 4.65
C GLU A 178 17.17 1.69 4.90
N THR A 179 16.32 1.23 5.83
CA THR A 179 15.10 1.97 6.21
C THR A 179 15.45 3.34 6.77
N LYS A 180 16.45 3.44 7.65
CA LYS A 180 16.92 4.73 8.17
C LYS A 180 17.49 5.65 7.08
N ARG A 181 18.25 5.10 6.13
CA ARG A 181 18.75 5.86 4.98
C ARG A 181 17.60 6.42 4.13
N LEU A 182 16.55 5.64 3.90
CA LEU A 182 15.37 6.09 3.16
C LEU A 182 14.59 7.18 3.91
N LEU A 183 14.46 7.05 5.24
CA LEU A 183 13.86 8.09 6.08
C LEU A 183 14.70 9.38 6.07
N ASP A 184 16.02 9.27 6.08
CA ASP A 184 16.92 10.43 6.00
C ASP A 184 16.80 11.16 4.66
N VAL A 185 16.69 10.43 3.54
CA VAL A 185 16.43 11.01 2.21
C VAL A 185 15.13 11.82 2.21
N LEU A 186 14.05 11.26 2.79
CA LEU A 186 12.78 11.96 2.92
C LEU A 186 12.88 13.18 3.83
N ASP A 187 13.53 13.06 4.99
CA ASP A 187 13.60 14.14 5.96
C ASP A 187 14.36 15.34 5.40
N GLN A 188 15.49 15.10 4.74
CA GLN A 188 16.29 16.15 4.09
C GLN A 188 15.52 16.83 2.95
N HIS A 189 14.73 16.07 2.18
CA HIS A 189 13.88 16.63 1.12
C HIS A 189 12.74 17.49 1.70
N LEU A 190 12.02 16.94 2.67
CA LEU A 190 10.89 17.59 3.33
C LEU A 190 11.30 18.77 4.24
N ALA A 191 12.58 18.91 4.58
CA ALA A 191 13.12 20.12 5.20
C ALA A 191 13.00 21.36 4.31
N LYS A 192 12.90 21.16 2.98
CA LYS A 192 12.88 22.23 1.96
C LYS A 192 11.56 22.30 1.18
N HIS A 193 10.72 21.28 1.30
CA HIS A 193 9.48 21.15 0.54
C HIS A 193 8.33 20.78 1.47
N GLU A 194 7.15 21.30 1.15
CA GLU A 194 5.94 20.96 1.90
C GLU A 194 5.53 19.51 1.64
N TYR A 195 5.56 19.11 0.35
CA TYR A 195 5.24 17.78 -0.14
C TYR A 195 6.33 17.25 -1.07
N LEU A 196 6.24 15.98 -1.47
CA LEU A 196 7.29 15.32 -2.27
C LEU A 196 7.48 15.92 -3.66
N ALA A 197 6.40 16.34 -4.34
CA ALA A 197 6.48 17.00 -5.64
C ALA A 197 6.63 18.54 -5.53
N GLY A 198 6.90 19.08 -4.35
CA GLY A 198 7.07 20.51 -4.10
C GLY A 198 6.07 21.09 -3.12
N GLN A 199 5.24 22.03 -3.54
CA GLN A 199 4.28 22.75 -2.67
C GLN A 199 2.90 22.07 -2.63
N GLU A 200 2.59 21.20 -3.58
CA GLU A 200 1.26 20.61 -3.73
C GLU A 200 1.27 19.13 -3.40
N TYR A 201 0.23 18.70 -2.66
CA TYR A 201 -0.04 17.31 -2.38
C TYR A 201 -0.36 16.53 -3.65
N SER A 202 0.29 15.39 -3.85
CA SER A 202 0.25 14.62 -5.08
C SER A 202 0.20 13.10 -4.86
N ILE A 203 0.09 12.33 -5.94
CA ILE A 203 0.18 10.87 -5.89
C ILE A 203 1.54 10.37 -5.35
N ALA A 204 2.59 11.17 -5.39
CA ALA A 204 3.86 10.84 -4.76
C ALA A 204 3.71 10.72 -3.23
N ASP A 205 3.02 11.70 -2.62
CA ASP A 205 2.72 11.72 -1.19
C ASP A 205 1.75 10.59 -0.80
N ILE A 206 0.71 10.41 -1.61
CA ILE A 206 -0.28 9.34 -1.42
C ILE A 206 0.38 7.96 -1.48
N ALA A 207 1.37 7.78 -2.35
CA ALA A 207 2.13 6.55 -2.44
C ALA A 207 3.06 6.32 -1.23
N ALA A 208 3.75 7.39 -0.80
CA ALA A 208 4.77 7.31 0.24
C ALA A 208 4.18 7.22 1.67
N PHE A 209 3.10 7.96 1.95
CA PHE A 209 2.53 8.09 3.29
C PHE A 209 2.16 6.76 3.95
N PRO A 210 1.46 5.79 3.29
CA PRO A 210 1.10 4.55 3.96
C PRO A 210 2.29 3.72 4.43
N TRP A 211 3.46 3.88 3.84
CA TRP A 211 4.69 3.22 4.27
C TRP A 211 5.49 4.08 5.25
N TYR A 212 6.01 5.20 4.80
CA TYR A 212 6.93 6.03 5.59
C TYR A 212 6.22 6.76 6.75
N GLY A 213 5.01 7.26 6.51
CA GLY A 213 4.15 7.80 7.56
C GLY A 213 3.81 6.75 8.61
N SER A 214 3.51 5.51 8.21
CA SER A 214 3.22 4.43 9.16
C SER A 214 4.45 4.02 9.97
N VAL A 215 5.66 4.04 9.39
CA VAL A 215 6.90 3.77 10.13
C VAL A 215 7.14 4.84 11.19
N VAL A 216 7.09 6.13 10.83
CA VAL A 216 7.37 7.20 11.79
C VAL A 216 6.28 7.42 12.84
N LYS A 217 5.09 6.85 12.62
CA LYS A 217 3.99 6.84 13.60
C LYS A 217 3.91 5.54 14.43
N GLY A 218 4.83 4.60 14.24
CA GLY A 218 4.84 3.32 14.96
C GLY A 218 3.71 2.36 14.59
N TRP A 219 2.98 2.60 13.49
CA TRP A 219 1.81 1.78 13.11
C TRP A 219 2.16 0.46 12.41
N VAL A 220 3.40 0.31 11.98
CA VAL A 220 3.89 -0.91 11.36
C VAL A 220 5.11 -1.43 12.11
N TYR A 221 5.11 -2.72 12.39
CA TYR A 221 6.22 -3.49 12.98
C TYR A 221 6.62 -3.11 14.41
N ASN A 222 6.02 -2.10 15.05
CA ASN A 222 6.44 -1.61 16.37
C ASN A 222 7.94 -1.22 16.38
N ALA A 223 8.41 -0.59 15.31
CA ALA A 223 9.83 -0.36 15.06
C ALA A 223 10.24 1.11 15.23
N ASP A 224 9.36 1.98 15.71
CA ASP A 224 9.57 3.40 15.86
C ASP A 224 10.71 3.72 16.85
N GLU A 225 10.71 3.12 18.02
CA GLU A 225 11.81 3.24 18.99
C GLU A 225 13.10 2.62 18.45
N PHE A 226 13.04 1.41 17.90
CA PHE A 226 14.18 0.71 17.32
C PHE A 226 14.89 1.52 16.22
N LEU A 227 14.11 2.21 15.38
CA LEU A 227 14.63 3.06 14.32
C LEU A 227 14.93 4.49 14.78
N SER A 228 14.58 4.87 16.01
CA SER A 228 14.71 6.24 16.55
C SER A 228 14.05 7.26 15.63
N VAL A 229 12.77 7.00 15.24
CA VAL A 229 12.08 7.80 14.23
C VAL A 229 11.76 9.23 14.65
N ASP A 230 11.87 9.53 15.92
CA ASP A 230 11.69 10.86 16.50
C ASP A 230 12.68 11.91 15.97
N GLN A 231 13.82 11.48 15.44
CA GLN A 231 14.81 12.36 14.80
C GLN A 231 14.35 12.93 13.45
N TYR A 232 13.44 12.26 12.72
CA TYR A 232 12.98 12.66 11.39
C TYR A 232 11.80 13.64 11.48
N LYS A 233 12.10 14.87 11.92
CA LYS A 233 11.09 15.90 12.25
C LYS A 233 10.25 16.34 11.05
N HIS A 234 10.87 16.41 9.87
CA HIS A 234 10.19 16.84 8.66
C HIS A 234 9.28 15.74 8.09
N VAL A 235 9.67 14.47 8.22
CA VAL A 235 8.80 13.34 7.89
C VAL A 235 7.61 13.28 8.86
N GLN A 236 7.83 13.53 10.15
CA GLN A 236 6.74 13.61 11.16
C GLN A 236 5.73 14.70 10.79
N ARG A 237 6.21 15.94 10.53
CA ARG A 237 5.36 17.05 10.10
C ARG A 237 4.53 16.69 8.87
N TRP A 238 5.18 16.17 7.83
CA TRP A 238 4.53 15.76 6.60
C TRP A 238 3.48 14.66 6.84
N ALA A 239 3.80 13.67 7.64
CA ALA A 239 2.87 12.60 7.98
C ALA A 239 1.64 13.13 8.74
N ASP A 240 1.83 14.09 9.66
CA ASP A 240 0.73 14.73 10.39
C ASP A 240 -0.17 15.56 9.47
N ALA A 241 0.41 16.33 8.55
CA ALA A 241 -0.33 17.13 7.58
C ALA A 241 -1.21 16.25 6.68
N ILE A 242 -0.68 15.11 6.23
CA ILE A 242 -1.46 14.15 5.42
C ILE A 242 -2.54 13.48 6.25
N LEU A 243 -2.22 13.02 7.47
CA LEU A 243 -3.18 12.36 8.36
C LEU A 243 -4.35 13.27 8.75
N ALA A 244 -4.12 14.58 8.83
CA ALA A 244 -5.18 15.54 9.14
C ALA A 244 -6.26 15.66 8.06
N ARG A 245 -6.02 15.13 6.84
CA ARG A 245 -6.97 15.19 5.73
C ARG A 245 -8.12 14.19 5.95
N PRO A 246 -9.40 14.64 5.95
CA PRO A 246 -10.54 13.74 6.18
C PRO A 246 -10.63 12.58 5.18
N ALA A 247 -10.26 12.80 3.91
CA ALA A 247 -10.24 11.77 2.89
C ALA A 247 -9.18 10.68 3.17
N VAL A 248 -8.03 11.08 3.70
CA VAL A 248 -6.99 10.13 4.14
C VAL A 248 -7.50 9.28 5.29
N GLN A 249 -8.18 9.88 6.27
CA GLN A 249 -8.76 9.15 7.39
C GLN A 249 -9.78 8.11 6.91
N ARG A 250 -10.72 8.48 6.01
CA ARG A 250 -11.67 7.55 5.42
C ARG A 250 -10.98 6.46 4.61
N GLY A 251 -10.07 6.81 3.71
CA GLY A 251 -9.36 5.85 2.87
C GLY A 251 -8.60 4.79 3.68
N ARG A 252 -8.11 5.13 4.88
CA ARG A 252 -7.44 4.20 5.78
C ARG A 252 -8.39 3.22 6.49
N MET A 253 -9.68 3.47 6.52
CA MET A 253 -10.70 2.59 7.10
C MET A 253 -11.10 1.47 6.13
N VAL A 254 -11.07 1.74 4.82
CA VAL A 254 -11.55 0.80 3.78
C VAL A 254 -10.68 -0.45 3.73
N ASN A 255 -11.31 -1.62 3.70
CA ASN A 255 -10.72 -2.95 3.75
C ASN A 255 -9.82 -3.22 4.98
N ARG A 256 -10.00 -2.46 6.04
CA ARG A 256 -9.26 -2.63 7.28
C ARG A 256 -9.92 -3.69 8.16
N THR A 257 -9.10 -4.64 8.66
CA THR A 257 -9.52 -5.80 9.46
C THR A 257 -8.80 -5.88 10.80
N PHE A 258 -8.17 -4.79 11.26
CA PHE A 258 -7.38 -4.75 12.49
C PHE A 258 -7.54 -3.40 13.21
N GLY A 259 -7.21 -3.39 14.49
CA GLY A 259 -7.31 -2.21 15.35
C GLY A 259 -8.73 -1.97 15.86
N ASP A 260 -9.07 -0.72 16.19
CA ASP A 260 -10.37 -0.34 16.70
C ASP A 260 -11.50 -0.61 15.69
N LEU A 261 -12.58 -1.24 16.14
CA LEU A 261 -13.72 -1.65 15.30
C LEU A 261 -14.41 -0.48 14.60
N ALA A 262 -14.47 0.68 15.23
CA ALA A 262 -15.03 1.90 14.64
C ALA A 262 -14.17 2.41 13.45
N SER A 263 -12.92 1.97 13.35
CA SER A 263 -12.00 2.30 12.23
C SER A 263 -11.90 1.21 11.17
N GLN A 264 -12.73 0.15 11.25
CA GLN A 264 -12.73 -0.97 10.31
C GLN A 264 -13.97 -0.94 9.43
N LEU A 265 -13.77 -0.68 8.13
CA LEU A 265 -14.78 -0.84 7.10
C LEU A 265 -14.31 -1.95 6.15
N HIS A 266 -14.81 -3.17 6.36
CA HIS A 266 -14.33 -4.35 5.63
C HIS A 266 -14.56 -4.23 4.12
N GLU A 267 -15.72 -3.74 3.70
CA GLU A 267 -16.04 -3.46 2.31
C GLU A 267 -16.75 -2.11 2.20
N ARG A 268 -16.47 -1.38 1.11
CA ARG A 268 -17.11 -0.10 0.82
C ARG A 268 -17.81 -0.16 -0.52
N HIS A 269 -19.11 0.15 -0.54
CA HIS A 269 -19.94 0.19 -1.74
C HIS A 269 -20.74 1.50 -1.85
N ASP A 270 -20.69 2.33 -0.82
CA ASP A 270 -21.38 3.62 -0.75
C ASP A 270 -20.73 4.52 0.28
N ALA A 271 -20.87 5.84 0.11
CA ALA A 271 -20.37 6.81 1.08
C ALA A 271 -20.98 6.64 2.48
N SER A 272 -22.23 6.18 2.57
CA SER A 272 -22.92 5.93 3.83
C SER A 272 -22.37 4.73 4.63
N ASP A 273 -21.55 3.89 4.00
CA ASP A 273 -20.97 2.71 4.65
C ASP A 273 -20.02 3.10 5.81
N PHE A 274 -19.38 4.26 5.75
CA PHE A 274 -18.56 4.79 6.85
C PHE A 274 -19.38 5.04 8.13
N GLU A 275 -20.67 5.31 7.97
CA GLU A 275 -21.57 5.61 9.09
C GLU A 275 -22.39 4.38 9.53
N THR A 276 -22.58 3.40 8.63
CA THR A 276 -23.54 2.30 8.83
C THR A 276 -22.93 0.91 8.88
N LYS A 277 -21.71 0.72 8.34
CA LYS A 277 -21.12 -0.62 8.15
C LYS A 277 -19.71 -0.78 8.74
N THR A 278 -19.27 0.16 9.58
CA THR A 278 -18.08 -0.08 10.40
C THR A 278 -18.34 -1.22 11.39
N GLN A 279 -17.30 -1.95 11.78
CA GLN A 279 -17.45 -3.20 12.51
C GLN A 279 -18.05 -3.05 13.91
N ASP A 280 -17.96 -1.90 14.53
CA ASP A 280 -18.64 -1.56 15.78
C ASP A 280 -20.18 -1.46 15.64
N LYS A 281 -20.68 -1.25 14.41
CA LYS A 281 -22.12 -1.12 14.12
C LYS A 281 -22.77 -2.41 13.61
N LEU A 282 -21.93 -3.40 13.26
CA LEU A 282 -22.40 -4.70 12.77
C LEU A 282 -22.43 -5.80 13.87
N GLN A 283 -22.12 -5.42 15.12
CA GLN A 283 -22.13 -6.32 16.29
C GLN A 283 -23.51 -6.41 16.94
#